data_3335291a890c33bca3e24e6384691966
#
_entry.id   3335291a890c33bca3e24e6384691966
#
_cell.length_a   1.000
_cell.length_b   1.000
_cell.length_c   1.000
_cell.angle_alpha   90.00
_cell.angle_beta   90.00
_cell.angle_gamma   90.00
#
_symmetry.space_group_name_H-M   'P 1'
#
loop_
_entity.id
_entity.type
_entity.pdbx_description
1 polymer ?
#
loop_
_entity_poly.entity_id
_entity_poly.type
_entity_poly.pdbx_seq_one_letter_code
_entity_poly.pdbx_strand_id
1 'polypeptide(L)'
;MFISRLIINRKKCIFLTAYLQLLIHQQKKNVIRRSFLTSLVPAKQHCAPSVKNFRAYTASLEIENFSFDKYINRKYSSAKNSAMEQHCVVPDVISCVPEETATVCYPSGATVEQGNVLTPTQVKDQPTVTWKADANAFYTLCMTDPDAPSRVDPKFREWHHWLVGNIPGGDVAKGEVLSAYIGSGPPPDTGLHRYVFLIFKQSGKLTFDEKRLPNNSGDDRGGFKIAAFAKKYNLGDPIAGNFYQAEFDDYVPILYKQLGA
;
A
#
# COMPACT_ATOMS: atom_id res chain seq x y z
N MET A 1 -29.37 3.27 -18.90
CA MET A 1 -28.07 3.39 -19.60
C MET A 1 -26.84 3.29 -18.67
N PHE A 2 -27.01 3.08 -17.36
CA PHE A 2 -25.92 3.02 -16.36
C PHE A 2 -25.42 1.61 -16.01
N ILE A 3 -26.16 0.56 -16.32
CA ILE A 3 -25.83 -0.83 -15.94
C ILE A 3 -24.78 -1.46 -16.88
N SER A 4 -24.68 -0.99 -18.12
CA SER A 4 -23.78 -1.58 -19.13
C SER A 4 -22.29 -1.24 -18.90
N ARG A 5 -21.95 -0.14 -18.24
CA ARG A 5 -20.54 0.25 -17.99
C ARG A 5 -19.89 -0.53 -16.84
N LEU A 6 -20.65 -0.97 -15.85
CA LEU A 6 -20.12 -1.74 -14.72
C LEU A 6 -19.75 -3.19 -15.11
N ILE A 7 -20.50 -3.76 -16.06
CA ILE A 7 -20.29 -5.14 -16.55
C ILE A 7 -19.05 -5.26 -17.43
N ILE A 8 -18.70 -4.19 -18.16
CA ILE A 8 -17.51 -4.16 -19.05
C ILE A 8 -16.21 -4.16 -18.23
N ASN A 9 -16.18 -3.50 -17.08
CA ASN A 9 -14.97 -3.48 -16.22
C ASN A 9 -14.71 -4.82 -15.52
N ARG A 10 -15.73 -5.55 -15.11
CA ARG A 10 -15.56 -6.90 -14.54
C ARG A 10 -15.06 -7.92 -15.56
N LYS A 11 -15.56 -7.86 -16.80
CA LYS A 11 -15.07 -8.74 -17.89
C LYS A 11 -13.60 -8.45 -18.25
N LYS A 12 -13.14 -7.19 -18.25
CA LYS A 12 -11.73 -6.85 -18.49
C LYS A 12 -10.80 -7.38 -17.41
N CYS A 13 -11.20 -7.35 -16.14
CA CYS A 13 -10.41 -7.94 -15.05
C CYS A 13 -10.29 -9.46 -15.17
N ILE A 14 -11.39 -10.15 -15.50
CA ILE A 14 -11.38 -11.61 -15.69
C ILE A 14 -10.52 -12.00 -16.89
N PHE A 15 -10.57 -11.25 -18.00
CA PHE A 15 -9.74 -11.51 -19.17
C PHE A 15 -8.25 -11.24 -18.90
N LEU A 16 -7.90 -10.22 -18.10
CA LEU A 16 -6.52 -9.92 -17.73
C LEU A 16 -5.92 -11.04 -16.85
N THR A 17 -6.71 -11.56 -15.92
CA THR A 17 -6.29 -12.66 -15.03
C THR A 17 -6.12 -13.96 -15.80
N ALA A 18 -7.04 -14.28 -16.73
CA ALA A 18 -6.94 -15.44 -17.59
C ALA A 18 -5.75 -15.33 -18.57
N TYR A 19 -5.49 -14.15 -19.12
CA TYR A 19 -4.37 -13.89 -20.01
C TYR A 19 -3.02 -14.01 -19.27
N LEU A 20 -2.94 -13.52 -18.03
CA LEU A 20 -1.75 -13.65 -17.19
C LEU A 20 -1.47 -15.12 -16.84
N GLN A 21 -2.50 -15.91 -16.53
CA GLN A 21 -2.38 -17.35 -16.30
C GLN A 21 -1.92 -18.09 -17.56
N LEU A 22 -2.40 -17.68 -18.73
CA LEU A 22 -1.97 -18.26 -20.01
C LEU A 22 -0.50 -17.96 -20.31
N LEU A 23 -0.04 -16.73 -20.03
CA LEU A 23 1.37 -16.33 -20.18
C LEU A 23 2.29 -17.10 -19.21
N ILE A 24 1.88 -17.30 -17.97
CA ILE A 24 2.62 -18.10 -16.98
C ILE A 24 2.71 -19.56 -17.43
N HIS A 25 1.62 -20.10 -17.99
CA HIS A 25 1.60 -21.48 -18.52
C HIS A 25 2.47 -21.64 -19.76
N GLN A 26 2.51 -20.66 -20.64
CA GLN A 26 3.40 -20.60 -21.81
C GLN A 26 4.87 -20.48 -21.41
N GLN A 27 5.19 -19.65 -20.40
CA GLN A 27 6.54 -19.52 -19.85
C GLN A 27 7.02 -20.85 -19.24
N LYS A 28 6.17 -21.56 -18.48
CA LYS A 28 6.48 -22.89 -17.94
C LYS A 28 6.79 -23.91 -19.06
N LYS A 29 6.02 -23.92 -20.14
CA LYS A 29 6.28 -24.80 -21.31
C LYS A 29 7.61 -24.46 -22.01
N ASN A 30 7.97 -23.18 -22.09
CA ASN A 30 9.21 -22.75 -22.73
C ASN A 30 10.46 -23.07 -21.89
N VAL A 31 10.37 -23.01 -20.57
CA VAL A 31 11.45 -23.45 -19.66
C VAL A 31 11.66 -24.96 -19.76
N ILE A 32 10.61 -25.76 -19.76
CA ILE A 32 10.70 -27.23 -19.94
C ILE A 32 11.26 -27.56 -21.33
N ARG A 33 10.85 -26.87 -22.38
CA ARG A 33 11.36 -27.10 -23.75
C ARG A 33 12.83 -26.71 -23.90
N ARG A 34 13.31 -25.66 -23.23
CA ARG A 34 14.73 -25.29 -23.22
C ARG A 34 15.59 -26.31 -22.46
N SER A 35 15.12 -26.86 -21.35
CA SER A 35 15.80 -27.91 -20.61
C SER A 35 15.91 -29.21 -21.40
N PHE A 36 14.92 -29.54 -22.25
CA PHE A 36 14.98 -30.70 -23.16
C PHE A 36 15.89 -30.50 -24.37
N LEU A 37 16.00 -29.27 -24.89
CA LEU A 37 16.84 -28.98 -26.08
C LEU A 37 18.34 -28.89 -25.76
N THR A 38 18.71 -28.60 -24.50
CA THR A 38 20.11 -28.63 -24.06
C THR A 38 20.62 -30.07 -23.79
N SER A 39 19.74 -31.06 -23.72
CA SER A 39 20.13 -32.49 -23.55
C SER A 39 20.34 -33.24 -24.87
N LEU A 40 20.16 -32.61 -26.04
CA LEU A 40 20.27 -33.23 -27.37
C LEU A 40 21.50 -32.74 -28.18
N VAL A 41 22.54 -32.27 -27.53
CA VAL A 41 23.86 -32.08 -28.19
C VAL A 41 24.63 -33.39 -28.08
N PRO A 42 25.06 -34.03 -29.18
CA PRO A 42 25.82 -35.28 -29.14
C PRO A 42 27.20 -35.01 -28.59
N ALA A 43 27.46 -35.42 -27.35
CA ALA A 43 28.78 -35.48 -26.77
C ALA A 43 29.50 -36.70 -27.34
N LYS A 44 30.64 -36.47 -27.98
CA LYS A 44 31.63 -37.51 -28.25
C LYS A 44 32.06 -38.18 -26.94
N GLN A 45 32.08 -39.50 -27.00
CA GLN A 45 32.52 -40.47 -25.99
C GLN A 45 33.46 -39.92 -24.91
N HIS A 46 33.03 -39.96 -23.62
CA HIS A 46 33.78 -40.54 -22.50
C HIS A 46 32.92 -40.41 -21.21
N CYS A 47 32.74 -41.57 -20.55
CA CYS A 47 32.25 -41.80 -19.19
C CYS A 47 30.82 -41.29 -18.81
N ALA A 48 29.92 -42.27 -18.60
CA ALA A 48 28.60 -42.06 -18.00
C ALA A 48 28.71 -41.48 -16.58
N PRO A 49 28.03 -40.41 -16.24
CA PRO A 49 27.96 -39.94 -14.87
C PRO A 49 27.05 -40.87 -14.03
N SER A 50 27.50 -41.22 -12.85
CA SER A 50 26.82 -42.14 -11.93
C SER A 50 25.46 -41.57 -11.47
N VAL A 51 24.52 -42.49 -11.28
CA VAL A 51 23.09 -42.22 -10.87
C VAL A 51 22.94 -41.36 -9.59
N LYS A 52 24.03 -41.14 -8.84
CA LYS A 52 24.04 -40.31 -7.63
C LYS A 52 23.82 -38.80 -7.87
N ASN A 53 24.17 -38.27 -9.06
CA ASN A 53 24.03 -36.85 -9.36
C ASN A 53 22.63 -36.45 -9.84
N PHE A 54 21.79 -37.42 -10.24
CA PHE A 54 20.43 -37.13 -10.71
C PHE A 54 19.46 -36.84 -9.56
N ARG A 55 19.68 -37.47 -8.38
CA ARG A 55 18.84 -37.26 -7.17
C ARG A 55 19.09 -35.89 -6.50
N ALA A 56 20.30 -35.38 -6.60
CA ALA A 56 20.60 -34.05 -6.02
C ALA A 56 19.99 -32.90 -6.84
N TYR A 57 19.87 -33.07 -8.17
CA TYR A 57 19.29 -32.04 -9.05
C TYR A 57 17.76 -31.95 -8.96
N THR A 58 17.08 -33.08 -8.74
CA THR A 58 15.63 -33.09 -8.53
C THR A 58 15.24 -32.54 -7.16
N ALA A 59 16.06 -32.81 -6.12
CA ALA A 59 15.79 -32.29 -4.76
C ALA A 59 15.93 -30.76 -4.66
N SER A 60 16.91 -30.16 -5.39
CA SER A 60 17.06 -28.68 -5.38
C SER A 60 15.94 -27.96 -6.15
N LEU A 61 15.41 -28.57 -7.22
CA LEU A 61 14.27 -28.01 -7.96
C LEU A 61 12.94 -28.12 -7.20
N GLU A 62 12.77 -29.17 -6.39
CA GLU A 62 11.58 -29.31 -5.54
C GLU A 62 11.58 -28.33 -4.36
N ILE A 63 12.76 -28.02 -3.79
CA ILE A 63 12.88 -27.05 -2.70
C ILE A 63 12.60 -25.61 -3.18
N GLU A 64 13.08 -25.23 -4.36
CA GLU A 64 12.79 -23.90 -4.94
C GLU A 64 11.31 -23.73 -5.32
N ASN A 65 10.67 -24.77 -5.89
CA ASN A 65 9.25 -24.73 -6.23
C ASN A 65 8.36 -24.72 -4.97
N PHE A 66 8.75 -25.43 -3.90
CA PHE A 66 7.98 -25.43 -2.65
C PHE A 66 8.03 -24.07 -1.94
N SER A 67 9.18 -23.40 -1.96
CA SER A 67 9.34 -22.06 -1.39
C SER A 67 8.54 -21.00 -2.15
N PHE A 68 8.53 -21.07 -3.49
CA PHE A 68 7.81 -20.13 -4.36
C PHE A 68 6.29 -20.31 -4.25
N ASP A 69 5.78 -21.54 -4.29
CA ASP A 69 4.34 -21.80 -4.14
C ASP A 69 3.83 -21.43 -2.74
N LYS A 70 4.64 -21.63 -1.69
CA LYS A 70 4.33 -21.21 -0.33
C LYS A 70 4.32 -19.69 -0.19
N TYR A 71 5.25 -18.98 -0.86
CA TYR A 71 5.30 -17.52 -0.92
C TYR A 71 4.10 -16.95 -1.70
N ILE A 72 3.80 -17.50 -2.87
CA ILE A 72 2.66 -17.09 -3.69
C ILE A 72 1.34 -17.36 -2.95
N ASN A 73 1.13 -18.57 -2.41
CA ASN A 73 -0.07 -18.91 -1.67
C ASN A 73 -0.23 -18.04 -0.41
N ARG A 74 0.85 -17.71 0.31
CA ARG A 74 0.80 -16.80 1.46
C ARG A 74 0.45 -15.36 1.04
N LYS A 75 1.01 -14.87 -0.07
CA LYS A 75 0.75 -13.53 -0.60
C LYS A 75 -0.67 -13.39 -1.20
N TYR A 76 -1.22 -14.44 -1.81
CA TYR A 76 -2.54 -14.42 -2.45
C TYR A 76 -3.68 -14.98 -1.57
N SER A 77 -3.39 -15.82 -0.58
CA SER A 77 -4.41 -16.36 0.33
C SER A 77 -4.83 -15.38 1.42
N SER A 78 -3.94 -14.50 1.89
CA SER A 78 -4.29 -13.45 2.87
C SER A 78 -5.01 -12.26 2.25
N ALA A 79 -4.93 -12.08 0.93
CA ALA A 79 -5.42 -10.90 0.22
C ALA A 79 -6.91 -10.97 -0.15
N LYS A 80 -7.56 -12.12 -0.11
CA LYS A 80 -8.89 -12.30 -0.74
C LYS A 80 -10.07 -11.64 -0.01
N ASN A 81 -9.87 -11.06 1.19
CA ASN A 81 -10.93 -10.39 1.96
C ASN A 81 -10.43 -9.23 2.83
N SER A 82 -9.34 -8.58 2.47
CA SER A 82 -8.86 -7.42 3.21
C SER A 82 -9.85 -6.25 3.11
N ALA A 83 -10.11 -5.56 4.22
CA ALA A 83 -10.92 -4.35 4.23
C ALA A 83 -10.36 -3.26 3.28
N MET A 84 -9.03 -3.16 3.15
CA MET A 84 -8.40 -2.23 2.21
C MET A 84 -8.75 -2.52 0.74
N GLU A 85 -8.93 -3.79 0.36
CA GLU A 85 -9.40 -4.16 -0.99
C GLU A 85 -10.90 -3.91 -1.14
N GLN A 86 -11.71 -4.27 -0.14
CA GLN A 86 -13.16 -4.06 -0.16
C GLN A 86 -13.52 -2.57 -0.30
N HIS A 87 -12.77 -1.70 0.35
CA HIS A 87 -12.93 -0.24 0.29
C HIS A 87 -12.09 0.42 -0.80
N CYS A 88 -11.45 -0.36 -1.70
CA CYS A 88 -10.63 0.13 -2.81
C CYS A 88 -9.44 1.03 -2.38
N VAL A 89 -8.90 0.88 -1.16
CA VAL A 89 -7.59 1.45 -0.82
C VAL A 89 -6.51 0.81 -1.70
N VAL A 90 -6.66 -0.48 -1.97
CA VAL A 90 -6.01 -1.20 -3.07
C VAL A 90 -7.04 -1.34 -4.18
N PRO A 91 -6.83 -0.80 -5.39
CA PRO A 91 -5.59 -0.24 -5.94
C PRO A 91 -5.49 1.30 -5.93
N ASP A 92 -6.42 2.04 -5.33
CA ASP A 92 -6.52 3.50 -5.50
C ASP A 92 -5.31 4.27 -4.92
N VAL A 93 -4.74 3.78 -3.81
CA VAL A 93 -3.65 4.43 -3.07
C VAL A 93 -2.37 3.61 -3.11
N ILE A 94 -2.47 2.30 -2.90
CA ILE A 94 -1.35 1.35 -2.84
C ILE A 94 -1.61 0.14 -3.74
N SER A 95 -0.53 -0.54 -4.15
CA SER A 95 -0.59 -1.70 -5.05
C SER A 95 -0.86 -3.03 -4.35
N CYS A 96 -0.56 -3.11 -3.04
CA CYS A 96 -0.74 -4.31 -2.23
C CYS A 96 -1.13 -3.96 -0.80
N VAL A 97 -1.84 -4.87 -0.14
CA VAL A 97 -2.22 -4.73 1.27
C VAL A 97 -0.96 -4.89 2.14
N PRO A 98 -0.69 -3.96 3.08
CA PRO A 98 0.40 -4.12 4.04
C PRO A 98 0.26 -5.40 4.87
N GLU A 99 1.38 -6.00 5.25
CA GLU A 99 1.37 -7.23 6.06
C GLU A 99 0.87 -6.99 7.50
N GLU A 100 1.06 -5.78 8.01
CA GLU A 100 0.70 -5.41 9.39
C GLU A 100 -0.40 -4.35 9.43
N THR A 101 -1.30 -4.46 10.41
CA THR A 101 -2.25 -3.38 10.74
C THR A 101 -1.62 -2.45 11.76
N ALA A 102 -1.46 -1.17 11.40
CA ALA A 102 -1.01 -0.15 12.33
C ALA A 102 -2.11 0.15 13.38
N THR A 103 -1.71 0.33 14.64
CA THR A 103 -2.60 0.83 15.68
C THR A 103 -2.63 2.35 15.66
N VAL A 104 -3.81 2.95 15.54
CA VAL A 104 -4.01 4.40 15.50
C VAL A 104 -5.07 4.76 16.53
N CYS A 105 -4.66 5.55 17.55
CA CYS A 105 -5.52 5.96 18.66
C CYS A 105 -5.55 7.48 18.78
N TYR A 106 -6.74 8.05 18.79
CA TYR A 106 -6.95 9.49 18.95
C TYR A 106 -7.09 9.91 20.41
N PRO A 107 -6.72 11.15 20.77
CA PRO A 107 -6.93 11.67 22.13
C PRO A 107 -8.39 11.67 22.57
N SER A 108 -9.34 11.68 21.65
CA SER A 108 -10.78 11.55 21.89
C SER A 108 -11.21 10.17 22.42
N GLY A 109 -10.29 9.18 22.41
CA GLY A 109 -10.58 7.77 22.70
C GLY A 109 -11.00 6.96 21.47
N ALA A 110 -11.16 7.59 20.30
CA ALA A 110 -11.49 6.87 19.07
C ALA A 110 -10.28 6.08 18.56
N THR A 111 -10.52 4.88 18.03
CA THR A 111 -9.52 4.00 17.40
C THR A 111 -9.86 3.75 15.95
N VAL A 112 -8.85 3.57 15.12
CA VAL A 112 -9.00 3.23 13.69
C VAL A 112 -9.06 1.73 13.53
N GLU A 113 -10.12 1.23 12.88
CA GLU A 113 -10.42 -0.19 12.76
C GLU A 113 -10.80 -0.57 11.32
N GLN A 114 -9.82 -0.61 10.41
CA GLN A 114 -9.96 -1.17 9.06
C GLN A 114 -11.20 -0.68 8.29
N GLY A 115 -11.47 0.65 8.34
CA GLY A 115 -12.56 1.28 7.59
C GLY A 115 -13.81 1.62 8.42
N ASN A 116 -13.72 1.56 9.75
CA ASN A 116 -14.78 2.08 10.61
C ASN A 116 -15.06 3.56 10.32
N VAL A 117 -16.26 4.02 10.67
CA VAL A 117 -16.65 5.42 10.50
C VAL A 117 -16.31 6.17 11.79
N LEU A 118 -15.52 7.23 11.65
CA LEU A 118 -15.21 8.20 12.71
C LEU A 118 -15.66 9.59 12.25
N THR A 119 -15.87 10.50 13.20
CA THR A 119 -16.26 11.87 12.87
C THR A 119 -15.05 12.81 12.83
N PRO A 120 -15.06 13.88 12.02
CA PRO A 120 -14.04 14.92 12.05
C PRO A 120 -13.77 15.45 13.46
N THR A 121 -14.80 15.63 14.27
CA THR A 121 -14.66 16.00 15.69
C THR A 121 -13.81 15.02 16.49
N GLN A 122 -14.00 13.71 16.29
CA GLN A 122 -13.24 12.68 17.01
C GLN A 122 -11.76 12.65 16.61
N VAL A 123 -11.46 13.00 15.36
CA VAL A 123 -10.12 12.89 14.77
C VAL A 123 -9.46 14.25 14.53
N LYS A 124 -9.91 15.30 15.20
CA LYS A 124 -9.37 16.65 15.03
C LYS A 124 -7.92 16.79 15.50
N ASP A 125 -7.57 16.09 16.57
CA ASP A 125 -6.25 16.16 17.20
C ASP A 125 -5.34 15.03 16.65
N GLN A 126 -4.03 15.28 16.62
CA GLN A 126 -3.06 14.31 16.11
C GLN A 126 -3.11 12.99 16.90
N PRO A 127 -3.23 11.83 16.23
CA PRO A 127 -3.28 10.53 16.88
C PRO A 127 -1.90 10.02 17.30
N THR A 128 -1.89 9.06 18.22
CA THR A 128 -0.76 8.16 18.40
C THR A 128 -0.84 7.04 17.38
N VAL A 129 0.28 6.79 16.67
CA VAL A 129 0.39 5.71 15.68
C VAL A 129 1.52 4.78 16.09
N THR A 130 1.23 3.49 16.17
CA THR A 130 2.22 2.47 16.53
C THR A 130 2.13 1.26 15.60
N TRP A 131 3.26 0.62 15.38
CA TRP A 131 3.42 -0.60 14.58
C TRP A 131 4.58 -1.42 15.14
N LYS A 132 4.83 -2.61 14.62
CA LYS A 132 5.96 -3.44 15.00
C LYS A 132 7.25 -2.88 14.40
N ALA A 133 7.84 -1.91 15.09
CA ALA A 133 9.04 -1.22 14.66
C ALA A 133 10.31 -1.93 15.13
N ASP A 134 11.36 -1.91 14.27
CA ASP A 134 12.73 -2.24 14.62
C ASP A 134 13.39 -0.98 15.22
N ALA A 135 13.91 -1.06 16.44
CA ALA A 135 14.51 0.07 17.16
C ALA A 135 15.69 0.74 16.42
N ASN A 136 16.35 0.00 15.53
CA ASN A 136 17.50 0.48 14.77
C ASN A 136 17.16 0.98 13.35
N ALA A 137 15.88 0.98 12.97
CA ALA A 137 15.44 1.40 11.66
C ALA A 137 14.81 2.79 11.68
N PHE A 138 14.72 3.41 10.50
CA PHE A 138 13.96 4.63 10.26
C PHE A 138 12.69 4.33 9.46
N TYR A 139 11.66 5.16 9.68
CA TYR A 139 10.36 4.99 9.04
C TYR A 139 9.79 6.29 8.51
N THR A 140 8.88 6.16 7.54
CA THR A 140 8.03 7.24 7.05
C THR A 140 6.59 6.89 7.35
N LEU A 141 5.84 7.82 7.95
CA LEU A 141 4.40 7.76 8.18
C LEU A 141 3.70 8.73 7.25
N CYS A 142 2.66 8.28 6.55
CA CYS A 142 1.77 9.11 5.75
C CYS A 142 0.32 8.88 6.15
N MET A 143 -0.46 9.97 6.25
CA MET A 143 -1.92 9.94 6.29
C MET A 143 -2.44 10.70 5.07
N THR A 144 -3.28 10.05 4.25
CA THR A 144 -3.75 10.59 2.98
C THR A 144 -5.23 10.29 2.72
N ASP A 145 -5.92 11.22 2.02
CA ASP A 145 -7.30 11.09 1.55
C ASP A 145 -7.32 10.98 0.02
N PRO A 146 -7.66 9.82 -0.55
CA PRO A 146 -7.81 9.65 -1.99
C PRO A 146 -9.12 10.18 -2.56
N ASP A 147 -10.03 10.68 -1.73
CA ASP A 147 -11.39 11.00 -2.11
C ASP A 147 -11.67 12.53 -2.17
N ALA A 148 -10.65 13.37 -2.00
CA ALA A 148 -10.81 14.83 -2.04
C ALA A 148 -11.08 15.36 -3.45
N PRO A 149 -12.06 16.26 -3.70
CA PRO A 149 -13.05 16.77 -2.77
C PRO A 149 -14.25 15.85 -2.57
N SER A 150 -14.42 14.80 -3.39
CA SER A 150 -15.40 13.74 -3.22
C SER A 150 -14.92 12.44 -3.88
N ARG A 151 -15.38 11.29 -3.37
CA ARG A 151 -15.05 9.99 -3.94
C ARG A 151 -15.53 9.80 -5.39
N VAL A 152 -16.60 10.53 -5.76
CA VAL A 152 -17.18 10.49 -7.11
C VAL A 152 -16.34 11.30 -8.10
N ASP A 153 -15.77 12.43 -7.66
CA ASP A 153 -14.94 13.32 -8.47
C ASP A 153 -13.68 13.76 -7.69
N PRO A 154 -12.70 12.88 -7.52
CA PRO A 154 -11.54 13.10 -6.65
C PRO A 154 -10.43 13.91 -7.35
N LYS A 155 -10.72 15.19 -7.68
CA LYS A 155 -9.80 16.07 -8.41
C LYS A 155 -8.47 16.31 -7.70
N PHE A 156 -8.48 16.28 -6.35
CA PHE A 156 -7.31 16.50 -5.51
C PHE A 156 -6.71 15.20 -4.96
N ARG A 157 -7.03 14.07 -5.57
CA ARG A 157 -6.50 12.75 -5.20
C ARG A 157 -4.99 12.70 -5.37
N GLU A 158 -4.21 12.47 -4.31
CA GLU A 158 -4.57 12.36 -2.90
C GLU A 158 -4.40 13.73 -2.25
N TRP A 159 -5.12 14.00 -1.15
CA TRP A 159 -4.84 15.12 -0.27
C TRP A 159 -4.11 14.58 0.97
N HIS A 160 -2.84 15.03 1.23
CA HIS A 160 -2.10 14.47 2.35
C HIS A 160 -2.31 15.26 3.64
N HIS A 161 -2.76 14.56 4.66
CA HIS A 161 -3.11 15.10 5.97
C HIS A 161 -1.92 15.18 6.91
N TRP A 162 -0.99 14.23 6.80
CA TRP A 162 0.18 14.14 7.66
C TRP A 162 1.30 13.38 6.95
N LEU A 163 2.52 13.86 7.07
CA LEU A 163 3.68 13.20 6.50
C LEU A 163 4.89 13.43 7.43
N VAL A 164 5.46 12.35 7.95
CA VAL A 164 6.62 12.38 8.84
C VAL A 164 7.64 11.38 8.32
N GLY A 165 8.86 11.86 8.08
CA GLY A 165 9.98 11.00 7.70
C GLY A 165 10.97 10.82 8.83
N ASN A 166 11.99 10.00 8.60
CA ASN A 166 13.10 9.78 9.53
C ASN A 166 12.67 9.44 10.98
N ILE A 167 11.55 8.75 11.14
CA ILE A 167 11.02 8.32 12.44
C ILE A 167 11.96 7.22 12.98
N PRO A 168 12.70 7.46 14.09
CA PRO A 168 13.61 6.45 14.62
C PRO A 168 12.84 5.42 15.46
N GLY A 169 12.99 4.14 15.14
CA GLY A 169 12.47 3.03 15.95
C GLY A 169 10.99 3.10 16.30
N GLY A 170 10.17 3.79 15.50
CA GLY A 170 8.73 3.93 15.76
C GLY A 170 8.32 5.10 16.65
N ASP A 171 9.27 5.92 17.12
CA ASP A 171 8.99 7.14 17.88
C ASP A 171 8.63 8.30 16.93
N VAL A 172 7.34 8.42 16.60
CA VAL A 172 6.82 9.42 15.65
C VAL A 172 7.17 10.85 16.08
N ALA A 173 7.23 11.12 17.38
CA ALA A 173 7.52 12.46 17.92
C ALA A 173 8.96 12.92 17.61
N LYS A 174 9.89 11.98 17.38
CA LYS A 174 11.28 12.26 16.98
C LYS A 174 11.48 12.29 15.47
N GLY A 175 10.43 12.04 14.69
CA GLY A 175 10.49 12.11 13.23
C GLY A 175 10.60 13.53 12.69
N GLU A 176 10.99 13.64 11.44
CA GLU A 176 11.05 14.90 10.68
C GLU A 176 9.68 15.18 10.06
N VAL A 177 8.96 16.19 10.57
CA VAL A 177 7.64 16.58 10.06
C VAL A 177 7.79 17.27 8.70
N LEU A 178 7.30 16.62 7.63
CA LEU A 178 7.24 17.16 6.27
C LEU A 178 5.93 17.90 6.04
N SER A 179 4.81 17.33 6.52
CA SER A 179 3.51 17.99 6.53
C SER A 179 2.87 17.77 7.89
N ALA A 180 2.61 18.85 8.62
CA ALA A 180 2.00 18.80 9.94
C ALA A 180 0.58 18.24 9.85
N TYR A 181 0.15 17.57 10.93
CA TYR A 181 -1.16 16.91 11.00
C TYR A 181 -2.31 17.91 10.80
N ILE A 182 -3.23 17.55 9.92
CA ILE A 182 -4.54 18.18 9.75
C ILE A 182 -5.58 17.05 9.82
N GLY A 183 -6.60 17.19 10.66
CA GLY A 183 -7.69 16.23 10.80
C GLY A 183 -8.58 16.13 9.55
N SER A 184 -9.57 15.25 9.59
CA SER A 184 -10.52 15.09 8.50
C SER A 184 -11.36 16.33 8.29
N GLY A 185 -11.58 16.70 7.03
CA GLY A 185 -12.38 17.86 6.65
C GLY A 185 -13.14 17.63 5.34
N PRO A 186 -13.95 16.55 5.22
CA PRO A 186 -14.71 16.31 4.01
C PRO A 186 -15.76 17.40 3.82
N PRO A 187 -15.94 17.96 2.60
CA PRO A 187 -16.97 18.96 2.35
C PRO A 187 -18.38 18.43 2.59
N PRO A 188 -19.38 19.29 2.86
CA PRO A 188 -20.75 18.84 3.01
C PRO A 188 -21.24 18.17 1.72
N ASP A 189 -22.13 17.18 1.87
CA ASP A 189 -22.78 16.44 0.77
C ASP A 189 -21.83 15.63 -0.15
N THR A 190 -20.58 15.40 0.28
CA THR A 190 -19.61 14.59 -0.48
C THR A 190 -19.54 13.14 -0.04
N GLY A 191 -20.24 12.80 1.07
CA GLY A 191 -20.29 11.47 1.66
C GLY A 191 -18.99 11.06 2.34
N LEU A 192 -18.79 9.76 2.51
CA LEU A 192 -17.65 9.21 3.22
C LEU A 192 -16.35 9.28 2.38
N HIS A 193 -15.33 9.91 2.95
CA HIS A 193 -13.95 9.90 2.47
C HIS A 193 -13.12 8.88 3.24
N ARG A 194 -12.15 8.25 2.60
CA ARG A 194 -11.19 7.35 3.21
C ARG A 194 -9.97 8.12 3.70
N TYR A 195 -9.57 7.87 4.94
CA TYR A 195 -8.35 8.44 5.54
C TYR A 195 -7.38 7.31 5.83
N VAL A 196 -6.33 7.21 5.05
CA VAL A 196 -5.45 6.04 4.97
C VAL A 196 -4.11 6.35 5.63
N PHE A 197 -3.73 5.57 6.64
CA PHE A 197 -2.42 5.57 7.28
C PHE A 197 -1.54 4.50 6.66
N LEU A 198 -0.32 4.88 6.29
CA LEU A 198 0.67 4.00 5.70
C LEU A 198 2.03 4.23 6.35
N ILE A 199 2.70 3.16 6.70
CA ILE A 199 4.04 3.17 7.26
C ILE A 199 5.00 2.46 6.31
N PHE A 200 6.10 3.13 6.00
CA PHE A 200 7.17 2.61 5.14
C PHE A 200 8.46 2.48 5.94
N LYS A 201 9.19 1.39 5.75
CA LYS A 201 10.54 1.24 6.30
C LYS A 201 11.55 1.89 5.36
N GLN A 202 12.38 2.78 5.89
CA GLN A 202 13.47 3.42 5.15
C GLN A 202 14.73 2.53 5.15
N SER A 203 15.54 2.62 4.11
CA SER A 203 16.85 1.97 4.05
C SER A 203 17.89 2.57 5.02
N GLY A 204 17.61 3.77 5.53
CA GLY A 204 18.41 4.53 6.46
C GLY A 204 17.79 5.90 6.67
N LYS A 205 18.52 6.82 7.32
CA LYS A 205 18.11 8.22 7.43
C LYS A 205 18.19 8.88 6.05
N LEU A 206 17.12 9.54 5.63
CA LEU A 206 16.98 10.18 4.31
C LEU A 206 17.11 11.71 4.43
N THR A 207 17.45 12.36 3.30
CA THR A 207 17.31 13.79 3.14
C THR A 207 16.09 14.06 2.27
N PHE A 208 15.11 14.77 2.80
CA PHE A 208 13.89 15.12 2.08
C PHE A 208 13.98 16.54 1.50
N ASP A 209 13.83 16.67 0.20
CA ASP A 209 13.75 17.94 -0.54
C ASP A 209 12.29 18.44 -0.71
N GLU A 210 11.39 17.98 0.18
CA GLU A 210 9.99 18.37 0.19
C GLU A 210 9.78 19.72 0.90
N LYS A 211 8.80 20.51 0.43
CA LYS A 211 8.32 21.68 1.15
C LYS A 211 7.75 21.25 2.51
N ARG A 212 8.05 22.02 3.55
CA ARG A 212 7.47 21.83 4.88
C ARG A 212 6.14 22.54 4.98
N LEU A 213 5.05 21.77 5.21
CA LEU A 213 3.69 22.29 5.22
C LEU A 213 3.16 22.39 6.65
N PRO A 214 2.73 23.61 7.07
CA PRO A 214 2.16 23.84 8.40
C PRO A 214 0.71 23.32 8.48
N ASN A 215 0.11 23.28 9.65
CA ASN A 215 -1.26 22.84 9.88
C ASN A 215 -2.33 23.95 9.81
N ASN A 216 -1.93 25.16 9.45
CA ASN A 216 -2.81 26.32 9.29
C ASN A 216 -3.03 26.74 7.83
N SER A 217 -2.66 25.90 6.87
CA SER A 217 -2.94 26.09 5.44
C SER A 217 -3.17 24.73 4.76
N GLY A 218 -4.12 24.71 3.83
CA GLY A 218 -4.38 23.60 2.92
C GLY A 218 -3.53 23.61 1.65
N ASP A 219 -2.71 24.63 1.46
CA ASP A 219 -1.90 24.81 0.24
C ASP A 219 -0.91 23.65 0.05
N ASP A 220 -0.71 23.28 -1.20
CA ASP A 220 0.22 22.24 -1.65
C ASP A 220 -0.04 20.82 -1.10
N ARG A 221 -1.23 20.57 -0.50
CA ARG A 221 -1.59 19.26 0.03
C ARG A 221 -2.37 18.39 -0.97
N GLY A 222 -3.10 19.01 -1.90
CA GLY A 222 -3.83 18.31 -2.95
C GLY A 222 -2.97 17.88 -4.12
N GLY A 223 -3.37 16.78 -4.80
CA GLY A 223 -2.62 16.21 -5.93
C GLY A 223 -1.37 15.42 -5.54
N PHE A 224 -1.14 15.22 -4.25
CA PHE A 224 -0.10 14.36 -3.73
C PHE A 224 -0.32 12.90 -4.15
N LYS A 225 0.75 12.13 -4.28
CA LYS A 225 0.72 10.70 -4.57
C LYS A 225 1.73 10.00 -3.67
N ILE A 226 1.24 9.27 -2.67
CA ILE A 226 2.14 8.52 -1.77
C ILE A 226 2.97 7.49 -2.55
N ALA A 227 2.42 6.88 -3.60
CA ALA A 227 3.16 5.96 -4.46
C ALA A 227 4.33 6.64 -5.19
N ALA A 228 4.16 7.89 -5.64
CA ALA A 228 5.22 8.67 -6.27
C ALA A 228 6.28 9.11 -5.26
N PHE A 229 5.87 9.51 -4.05
CA PHE A 229 6.76 9.82 -2.94
C PHE A 229 7.59 8.60 -2.53
N ALA A 230 6.95 7.44 -2.33
CA ALA A 230 7.62 6.20 -2.00
C ALA A 230 8.65 5.79 -3.07
N LYS A 231 8.30 5.96 -4.35
CA LYS A 231 9.23 5.74 -5.46
C LYS A 231 10.40 6.72 -5.45
N LYS A 232 10.17 8.03 -5.22
CA LYS A 232 11.20 9.08 -5.18
C LYS A 232 12.25 8.77 -4.12
N TYR A 233 11.83 8.31 -2.94
CA TYR A 233 12.71 8.03 -1.81
C TYR A 233 13.06 6.55 -1.64
N ASN A 234 12.71 5.70 -2.60
CA ASN A 234 13.00 4.26 -2.60
C ASN A 234 12.52 3.55 -1.32
N LEU A 235 11.29 3.85 -0.89
CA LEU A 235 10.71 3.29 0.33
C LEU A 235 10.15 1.87 0.15
N GLY A 236 9.89 1.46 -1.10
CA GLY A 236 9.20 0.20 -1.40
C GLY A 236 7.71 0.21 -1.08
N ASP A 237 7.16 -0.97 -0.79
CA ASP A 237 5.77 -1.13 -0.38
C ASP A 237 5.60 -0.78 1.12
N PRO A 238 4.40 -0.31 1.57
CA PRO A 238 4.16 -0.05 2.98
C PRO A 238 4.17 -1.36 3.78
N ILE A 239 4.83 -1.33 4.94
CA ILE A 239 4.94 -2.48 5.84
C ILE A 239 3.74 -2.62 6.78
N ALA A 240 3.13 -1.48 7.14
CA ALA A 240 1.95 -1.44 7.98
C ALA A 240 0.97 -0.37 7.47
N GLY A 241 -0.31 -0.54 7.76
CA GLY A 241 -1.32 0.42 7.40
C GLY A 241 -2.63 0.20 8.13
N ASN A 242 -3.47 1.23 8.12
CA ASN A 242 -4.84 1.20 8.62
C ASN A 242 -5.63 2.32 7.95
N PHE A 243 -6.95 2.34 8.08
CA PHE A 243 -7.76 3.43 7.55
C PHE A 243 -9.10 3.50 8.27
N TYR A 244 -9.70 4.69 8.24
CA TYR A 244 -11.07 4.94 8.66
C TYR A 244 -11.79 5.72 7.56
N GLN A 245 -13.08 5.92 7.74
CA GLN A 245 -13.89 6.76 6.88
C GLN A 245 -14.53 7.88 7.71
N ALA A 246 -14.69 9.04 7.12
CA ALA A 246 -15.43 10.15 7.74
C ALA A 246 -16.22 10.92 6.69
N GLU A 247 -17.35 11.46 7.10
CA GLU A 247 -18.14 12.42 6.35
C GLU A 247 -18.22 13.74 7.13
N PHE A 248 -18.80 14.77 6.52
CA PHE A 248 -18.94 16.09 7.12
C PHE A 248 -19.59 16.04 8.52
N ASP A 249 -19.06 16.85 9.44
CA ASP A 249 -19.69 17.20 10.72
C ASP A 249 -19.46 18.69 11.06
N ASP A 250 -20.00 19.15 12.18
CA ASP A 250 -19.97 20.56 12.61
C ASP A 250 -18.56 21.08 12.94
N TYR A 251 -17.55 20.25 13.03
CA TYR A 251 -16.15 20.66 13.19
C TYR A 251 -15.52 21.15 11.88
N VAL A 252 -15.98 20.65 10.74
CA VAL A 252 -15.37 20.97 9.44
C VAL A 252 -15.32 22.46 9.14
N PRO A 253 -16.36 23.28 9.40
CA PRO A 253 -16.27 24.74 9.23
C PRO A 253 -15.22 25.41 10.12
N ILE A 254 -14.98 24.87 11.32
CA ILE A 254 -13.95 25.35 12.25
C ILE A 254 -12.57 25.07 11.67
N LEU A 255 -12.37 23.85 11.14
CA LEU A 255 -11.14 23.47 10.44
C LEU A 255 -10.86 24.35 9.24
N TYR A 256 -11.87 24.62 8.40
CA TYR A 256 -11.71 25.48 7.21
C TYR A 256 -11.28 26.89 7.58
N LYS A 257 -11.87 27.46 8.63
CA LYS A 257 -11.44 28.75 9.17
C LYS A 257 -9.99 28.72 9.66
N GLN A 258 -9.53 27.63 10.28
CA GLN A 258 -8.13 27.44 10.69
C GLN A 258 -7.20 27.42 9.46
N LEU A 259 -7.65 26.85 8.33
CA LEU A 259 -6.89 26.75 7.08
C LEU A 259 -6.95 28.02 6.22
N GLY A 260 -7.68 29.04 6.62
CA GLY A 260 -7.82 30.31 5.90
C GLY A 260 -8.81 30.27 4.74
N ALA A 261 -9.77 29.33 4.76
CA ALA A 261 -10.80 29.15 3.73
C ALA A 261 -12.18 29.66 4.19
#